data_e68e0ce5d614e8d8f83193b0547b9a1b
#
_entry.id   e68e0ce5d614e8d8f83193b0547b9a1b
#
_cell.length_a   1.000
_cell.length_b   1.000
_cell.length_c   1.000
_cell.angle_alpha   90.00
_cell.angle_beta   90.00
_cell.angle_gamma   90.00
#
_symmetry.space_group_name_H-M   'P 1'
#
loop_
_entity.id
_entity.type
_entity.pdbx_description
1 polymer ?
#
loop_
_entity_poly.entity_id
_entity_poly.type
_entity_poly.pdbx_seq_one_letter_code
_entity_poly.pdbx_strand_id
1 'polypeptide(L)'
;LGDVYKRQILNNAKMLNIPITVFRTEIFDTVVDITDSPCYLCARMRRGYLYSKARELGCNKIALGHHFDDVIETIVMGMLYGAQIQTMMPKLHSTNFEGMELIRPLYLVREADIIHWAQYNDLHFIQCACRFTEGCASCGGTEKGSKRADVKRLIHKLEQENPYVAKNIFRSVE
;
A
#
# COMPACT_ATOMS: atom_id res chain seq x y z
N LEU A 1 -7.54 14.20 -14.13
CA LEU A 1 -7.39 12.87 -13.47
C LEU A 1 -7.74 12.95 -11.98
N GLY A 2 -7.24 13.94 -11.22
CA GLY A 2 -7.52 14.05 -9.78
C GLY A 2 -9.00 14.15 -9.40
N ASP A 3 -9.82 14.80 -10.22
CA ASP A 3 -11.25 14.98 -9.92
C ASP A 3 -12.10 13.73 -10.18
N VAL A 4 -11.69 12.87 -11.14
CA VAL A 4 -12.35 11.58 -11.39
C VAL A 4 -12.10 10.65 -10.20
N TYR A 5 -10.88 10.58 -9.71
CA TYR A 5 -10.48 9.76 -8.57
C TYR A 5 -11.17 10.20 -7.29
N LYS A 6 -11.20 11.51 -7.03
CA LYS A 6 -11.91 12.06 -5.88
C LYS A 6 -13.38 11.68 -5.90
N ARG A 7 -14.04 11.75 -7.07
CA ARG A 7 -15.45 11.34 -7.21
C ARG A 7 -15.66 9.86 -6.90
N GLN A 8 -14.80 8.97 -7.38
CA GLN A 8 -14.91 7.54 -7.07
C GLN A 8 -14.79 7.26 -5.56
N ILE A 9 -13.79 7.85 -4.90
CA ILE A 9 -13.61 7.69 -3.44
C ILE A 9 -14.85 8.20 -2.69
N LEU A 10 -15.37 9.37 -3.05
CA LEU A 10 -16.56 9.94 -2.41
C LEU A 10 -17.81 9.07 -2.66
N ASN A 11 -17.97 8.51 -3.86
CA ASN A 11 -19.08 7.63 -4.19
C ASN A 11 -19.00 6.32 -3.39
N ASN A 12 -17.85 5.68 -3.33
CA ASN A 12 -17.65 4.46 -2.54
C ASN A 12 -17.92 4.72 -1.05
N ALA A 13 -17.43 5.83 -0.50
CA ALA A 13 -17.68 6.20 0.88
C ALA A 13 -19.18 6.42 1.16
N LYS A 14 -19.90 7.05 0.22
CA LYS A 14 -21.36 7.25 0.30
C LYS A 14 -22.11 5.93 0.23
N MET A 15 -21.75 5.03 -0.70
CA MET A 15 -22.36 3.71 -0.83
C MET A 15 -22.21 2.88 0.44
N LEU A 16 -21.03 2.95 1.07
CA LEU A 16 -20.73 2.22 2.29
C LEU A 16 -21.15 2.97 3.58
N ASN A 17 -21.75 4.16 3.46
CA ASN A 17 -22.10 5.03 4.58
C ASN A 17 -20.92 5.30 5.53
N ILE A 18 -19.74 5.54 4.97
CA ILE A 18 -18.50 5.81 5.70
C ILE A 18 -18.25 7.32 5.70
N PRO A 19 -18.10 7.96 6.87
CA PRO A 19 -17.70 9.37 6.92
C PRO A 19 -16.30 9.57 6.36
N ILE A 20 -16.12 10.58 5.51
CA ILE A 20 -14.85 10.86 4.86
C ILE A 20 -14.48 12.33 4.98
N THR A 21 -13.23 12.60 5.34
CA THR A 21 -12.63 13.94 5.33
C THR A 21 -11.62 14.03 4.20
N VAL A 22 -11.82 14.98 3.29
CA VAL A 22 -10.91 15.22 2.16
C VAL A 22 -9.98 16.37 2.47
N PHE A 23 -8.69 16.14 2.32
CA PHE A 23 -7.65 17.17 2.41
C PHE A 23 -6.75 17.11 1.19
N ARG A 24 -6.13 18.23 0.84
CA ARG A 24 -5.23 18.38 -0.31
C ARG A 24 -3.81 18.64 0.15
N THR A 25 -2.85 18.23 -0.66
CA THR A 25 -1.43 18.51 -0.46
C THR A 25 -0.78 18.83 -1.81
N GLU A 26 0.30 19.61 -1.78
CA GLU A 26 1.13 19.93 -2.94
C GLU A 26 2.37 19.01 -3.06
N ILE A 27 2.31 17.83 -2.43
CA ILE A 27 3.44 16.88 -2.40
C ILE A 27 3.88 16.49 -3.82
N PHE A 28 2.94 16.32 -4.74
CA PHE A 28 3.29 15.97 -6.12
C PHE A 28 4.03 17.09 -6.84
N ASP A 29 3.67 18.33 -6.58
CA ASP A 29 4.32 19.49 -7.20
C ASP A 29 5.74 19.67 -6.63
N THR A 30 5.94 19.31 -5.36
CA THR A 30 7.27 19.34 -4.72
C THR A 30 8.19 18.23 -5.23
N VAL A 31 7.65 17.06 -5.62
CA VAL A 31 8.45 15.86 -5.95
C VAL A 31 8.67 15.71 -7.46
N VAL A 32 7.92 16.45 -8.30
CA VAL A 32 7.94 16.29 -9.77
C VAL A 32 9.32 16.58 -10.39
N ASP A 33 10.06 17.53 -9.82
CA ASP A 33 11.37 17.97 -10.32
C ASP A 33 12.55 17.18 -9.72
N ILE A 34 12.27 16.20 -8.82
CA ILE A 34 13.30 15.43 -8.15
C ILE A 34 13.62 14.18 -8.97
N THR A 35 14.89 14.08 -9.41
CA THR A 35 15.38 12.97 -10.22
C THR A 35 15.84 11.77 -9.40
N ASP A 36 16.30 12.00 -8.14
CA ASP A 36 16.79 10.93 -7.28
C ASP A 36 15.70 10.42 -6.35
N SER A 37 15.26 9.17 -6.59
CA SER A 37 14.31 8.43 -5.75
C SER A 37 13.00 9.18 -5.44
N PRO A 38 12.29 9.78 -6.44
CA PRO A 38 11.10 10.59 -6.21
C PRO A 38 9.99 9.80 -5.49
N CYS A 39 9.85 8.50 -5.78
CA CYS A 39 8.87 7.64 -5.13
C CYS A 39 9.12 7.47 -3.63
N TYR A 40 10.38 7.37 -3.21
CA TYR A 40 10.72 7.26 -1.78
C TYR A 40 10.37 8.55 -1.04
N LEU A 41 10.75 9.70 -1.60
CA LEU A 41 10.46 11.01 -1.01
C LEU A 41 8.95 11.26 -0.94
N CYS A 42 8.22 10.99 -2.02
CA CYS A 42 6.77 11.09 -2.06
C CYS A 42 6.12 10.24 -0.96
N ALA A 43 6.53 8.97 -0.82
CA ALA A 43 5.99 8.08 0.21
C ALA A 43 6.28 8.59 1.62
N ARG A 44 7.48 9.14 1.86
CA ARG A 44 7.89 9.72 3.15
C ARG A 44 7.07 10.97 3.49
N MET A 45 6.93 11.90 2.55
CA MET A 45 6.14 13.13 2.73
C MET A 45 4.66 12.82 2.96
N ARG A 46 4.07 11.93 2.15
CA ARG A 46 2.68 11.48 2.32
C ARG A 46 2.44 10.88 3.70
N ARG A 47 3.36 10.04 4.18
CA ARG A 47 3.27 9.44 5.51
C ARG A 47 3.29 10.52 6.60
N GLY A 48 4.25 11.44 6.57
CA GLY A 48 4.34 12.54 7.54
C GLY A 48 3.06 13.39 7.55
N TYR A 49 2.54 13.73 6.37
CA TYR A 49 1.30 14.50 6.24
C TYR A 49 0.08 13.77 6.81
N LEU A 50 -0.04 12.45 6.55
CA LEU A 50 -1.12 11.63 7.10
C LEU A 50 -1.09 11.59 8.63
N TYR A 51 0.10 11.47 9.24
CA TYR A 51 0.24 11.51 10.70
C TYR A 51 -0.16 12.86 11.27
N SER A 52 0.27 13.98 10.65
CA SER A 52 -0.13 15.32 11.08
C SER A 52 -1.64 15.50 11.02
N LYS A 53 -2.27 15.11 9.90
CA LYS A 53 -3.73 15.22 9.74
C LYS A 53 -4.52 14.31 10.69
N ALA A 54 -4.06 13.10 10.90
CA ALA A 54 -4.68 12.20 11.89
C ALA A 54 -4.66 12.82 13.30
N ARG A 55 -3.55 13.43 13.68
CA ARG A 55 -3.39 14.11 14.97
C ARG A 55 -4.29 15.35 15.11
N GLU A 56 -4.38 16.18 14.04
CA GLU A 56 -5.30 17.32 13.98
C GLU A 56 -6.77 16.90 14.15
N LEU A 57 -7.12 15.71 13.64
CA LEU A 57 -8.45 15.12 13.77
C LEU A 57 -8.67 14.38 15.11
N GLY A 58 -7.72 14.44 16.04
CA GLY A 58 -7.80 13.78 17.33
C GLY A 58 -7.62 12.25 17.28
N CYS A 59 -7.12 11.72 16.15
CA CYS A 59 -6.84 10.30 16.01
C CYS A 59 -5.48 9.94 16.64
N ASN A 60 -5.41 8.78 17.27
CA ASN A 60 -4.16 8.21 17.80
C ASN A 60 -3.68 6.98 17.00
N LYS A 61 -4.39 6.60 15.94
CA LYS A 61 -4.04 5.47 15.09
C LYS A 61 -4.20 5.80 13.60
N ILE A 62 -3.33 5.22 12.79
CA ILE A 62 -3.45 5.19 11.33
C ILE A 62 -3.61 3.74 10.91
N ALA A 63 -4.74 3.42 10.27
CA ALA A 63 -4.97 2.12 9.66
C ALA A 63 -4.51 2.14 8.20
N LEU A 64 -3.61 1.23 7.84
CA LEU A 64 -3.16 1.03 6.46
C LEU A 64 -3.80 -0.21 5.87
N GLY A 65 -4.14 -0.15 4.58
CA GLY A 65 -4.77 -1.23 3.82
C GLY A 65 -3.81 -2.36 3.40
N HIS A 66 -2.60 -2.47 3.98
CA HIS A 66 -1.71 -3.58 3.69
C HIS A 66 -2.33 -4.90 4.12
N HIS A 67 -2.22 -5.89 3.26
CA HIS A 67 -2.81 -7.22 3.43
C HIS A 67 -1.74 -8.32 3.45
N PHE A 68 -2.16 -9.59 3.62
CA PHE A 68 -1.26 -10.73 3.74
C PHE A 68 -0.25 -10.84 2.57
N ASP A 69 -0.73 -10.64 1.33
CA ASP A 69 0.14 -10.76 0.15
C ASP A 69 1.21 -9.65 0.12
N ASP A 70 0.91 -8.42 0.58
CA ASP A 70 1.92 -7.37 0.75
C ASP A 70 3.04 -7.76 1.72
N VAL A 71 2.70 -8.49 2.79
CA VAL A 71 3.66 -8.96 3.80
C VAL A 71 4.63 -9.96 3.19
N ILE A 72 4.12 -11.00 2.54
CA ILE A 72 4.96 -12.05 1.93
C ILE A 72 5.78 -11.51 0.76
N GLU A 73 5.22 -10.62 -0.06
CA GLU A 73 5.97 -9.92 -1.10
C GLU A 73 7.12 -9.09 -0.51
N THR A 74 6.90 -8.40 0.60
CA THR A 74 7.95 -7.60 1.27
C THR A 74 9.07 -8.48 1.81
N ILE A 75 8.75 -9.63 2.39
CA ILE A 75 9.75 -10.61 2.87
C ILE A 75 10.62 -11.07 1.70
N VAL A 76 10.00 -11.57 0.63
CA VAL A 76 10.72 -12.09 -0.55
C VAL A 76 11.52 -10.98 -1.25
N MET A 77 10.98 -9.76 -1.36
CA MET A 77 11.72 -8.62 -1.90
C MET A 77 12.95 -8.28 -1.05
N GLY A 78 12.82 -8.28 0.27
CA GLY A 78 13.94 -8.06 1.19
C GLY A 78 15.06 -9.08 0.99
N MET A 79 14.71 -10.34 0.86
CA MET A 79 15.67 -11.44 0.61
C MET A 79 16.35 -11.33 -0.76
N LEU A 80 15.56 -11.14 -1.83
CA LEU A 80 16.09 -11.19 -3.21
C LEU A 80 16.83 -9.92 -3.63
N TYR A 81 16.44 -8.76 -3.13
CA TYR A 81 16.94 -7.48 -3.60
C TYR A 81 17.60 -6.63 -2.51
N GLY A 82 17.44 -6.99 -1.23
CA GLY A 82 17.93 -6.22 -0.10
C GLY A 82 18.96 -6.95 0.76
N ALA A 83 19.22 -8.23 0.49
CA ALA A 83 20.08 -9.11 1.32
C ALA A 83 19.69 -9.06 2.82
N GLN A 84 18.40 -8.91 3.11
CA GLN A 84 17.89 -8.81 4.48
C GLN A 84 16.49 -9.41 4.58
N ILE A 85 16.13 -9.88 5.77
CA ILE A 85 14.77 -10.29 6.09
C ILE A 85 14.05 -9.07 6.63
N GLN A 86 13.15 -8.50 5.80
CA GLN A 86 12.28 -7.42 6.21
C GLN A 86 10.84 -7.91 6.26
N THR A 87 10.13 -7.57 7.33
CA THR A 87 8.70 -7.84 7.44
C THR A 87 7.93 -6.56 7.77
N MET A 88 6.64 -6.59 7.51
CA MET A 88 5.72 -5.57 7.99
C MET A 88 5.11 -6.06 9.30
N MET A 89 5.21 -5.30 10.37
CA MET A 89 4.53 -5.63 11.62
C MET A 89 3.05 -5.25 11.54
N PRO A 90 2.12 -6.03 12.12
CA PRO A 90 0.70 -5.71 12.13
C PRO A 90 0.38 -4.41 12.91
N LYS A 91 1.24 -4.08 13.86
CA LYS A 91 1.16 -2.87 14.69
C LYS A 91 2.54 -2.29 14.94
N LEU A 92 2.66 -0.96 14.86
CA LEU A 92 3.90 -0.22 15.11
C LEU A 92 3.60 1.07 15.87
N HIS A 93 4.38 1.38 16.89
CA HIS A 93 4.40 2.72 17.47
C HIS A 93 5.21 3.66 16.59
N SER A 94 4.71 4.88 16.42
CA SER A 94 5.44 5.89 15.66
C SER A 94 6.59 6.46 16.49
N THR A 95 7.80 6.46 15.94
CA THR A 95 8.96 7.09 16.57
C THR A 95 8.99 8.61 16.42
N ASN A 96 8.34 9.14 15.38
CA ASN A 96 8.35 10.56 15.06
C ASN A 96 7.07 11.31 15.52
N PHE A 97 6.03 10.58 15.89
CA PHE A 97 4.74 11.13 16.33
C PHE A 97 4.33 10.42 17.62
N GLU A 98 4.74 11.00 18.74
CA GLU A 98 4.46 10.45 20.07
C GLU A 98 2.96 10.19 20.27
N GLY A 99 2.62 9.05 20.86
CA GLY A 99 1.23 8.63 21.08
C GLY A 99 0.49 8.11 19.86
N MET A 100 1.13 8.11 18.67
CA MET A 100 0.52 7.59 17.44
C MET A 100 0.95 6.15 17.14
N GLU A 101 0.01 5.35 16.70
CA GLU A 101 0.23 3.98 16.26
C GLU A 101 -0.14 3.80 14.78
N LEU A 102 0.57 2.92 14.10
CA LEU A 102 0.19 2.40 12.79
C LEU A 102 -0.31 0.98 12.96
N ILE A 103 -1.47 0.68 12.39
CA ILE A 103 -2.07 -0.66 12.39
C ILE A 103 -2.38 -1.13 10.97
N ARG A 104 -2.43 -2.45 10.79
CA ARG A 104 -2.78 -3.09 9.51
C ARG A 104 -3.92 -4.09 9.74
N PRO A 105 -5.18 -3.62 9.73
CA PRO A 105 -6.33 -4.49 10.03
C PRO A 105 -6.48 -5.68 9.06
N LEU A 106 -6.01 -5.54 7.81
CA LEU A 106 -6.10 -6.57 6.78
C LEU A 106 -4.87 -7.51 6.72
N TYR A 107 -4.00 -7.46 7.74
CA TYR A 107 -2.71 -8.15 7.78
C TYR A 107 -2.76 -9.65 7.46
N LEU A 108 -3.86 -10.33 7.83
CA LEU A 108 -4.08 -11.76 7.60
C LEU A 108 -5.07 -12.06 6.46
N VAL A 109 -5.57 -11.03 5.76
CA VAL A 109 -6.54 -11.18 4.67
C VAL A 109 -5.80 -11.28 3.34
N ARG A 110 -6.22 -12.23 2.48
CA ARG A 110 -5.65 -12.40 1.15
C ARG A 110 -6.16 -11.30 0.20
N GLU A 111 -5.30 -10.86 -0.73
CA GLU A 111 -5.69 -9.90 -1.77
C GLU A 111 -6.89 -10.37 -2.59
N ALA A 112 -6.94 -11.67 -2.91
CA ALA A 112 -8.05 -12.27 -3.65
C ALA A 112 -9.40 -12.10 -2.93
N ASP A 113 -9.43 -12.23 -1.61
CA ASP A 113 -10.65 -12.05 -0.80
C ASP A 113 -11.09 -10.58 -0.80
N ILE A 114 -10.13 -9.64 -0.75
CA ILE A 114 -10.41 -8.20 -0.83
C ILE A 114 -10.98 -7.83 -2.20
N ILE A 115 -10.41 -8.37 -3.28
CA ILE A 115 -10.90 -8.15 -4.65
C ILE A 115 -12.32 -8.71 -4.79
N HIS A 116 -12.57 -9.93 -4.31
CA HIS A 116 -13.89 -10.54 -4.35
C HIS A 116 -14.92 -9.73 -3.56
N TRP A 117 -14.55 -9.28 -2.34
CA TRP A 117 -15.41 -8.41 -1.53
C TRP A 117 -15.74 -7.09 -2.25
N ALA A 118 -14.75 -6.47 -2.89
CA ALA A 118 -14.96 -5.24 -3.65
C ALA A 118 -15.91 -5.44 -4.83
N GLN A 119 -15.76 -6.53 -5.57
CA GLN A 119 -16.64 -6.91 -6.69
C GLN A 119 -18.06 -7.19 -6.21
N TYR A 120 -18.21 -7.94 -5.12
CA TYR A 120 -19.53 -8.26 -4.55
C TYR A 120 -20.30 -7.00 -4.13
N ASN A 121 -19.59 -5.95 -3.66
CA ASN A 121 -20.20 -4.69 -3.24
C ASN A 121 -20.23 -3.62 -4.35
N ASP A 122 -19.94 -3.97 -5.61
CA ASP A 122 -19.87 -3.05 -6.76
C ASP A 122 -18.99 -1.83 -6.51
N LEU A 123 -17.87 -2.05 -5.80
CA LEU A 123 -16.91 -0.99 -5.49
C LEU A 123 -15.86 -0.87 -6.59
N HIS A 124 -15.63 0.35 -7.02
CA HIS A 124 -14.65 0.66 -8.06
C HIS A 124 -13.46 1.39 -7.46
N PHE A 125 -12.27 0.79 -7.58
CA PHE A 125 -11.03 1.36 -7.11
C PHE A 125 -10.10 1.67 -8.26
N ILE A 126 -9.30 2.71 -8.08
CA ILE A 126 -8.27 3.11 -9.04
C ILE A 126 -7.09 2.16 -8.93
N GLN A 127 -6.56 1.73 -10.06
CA GLN A 127 -5.35 0.92 -10.08
C GLN A 127 -4.11 1.74 -9.69
N CYS A 128 -3.94 2.96 -10.17
CA CYS A 128 -2.88 3.88 -9.78
C CYS A 128 -3.22 5.34 -10.06
N ALA A 129 -2.99 6.23 -9.09
CA ALA A 129 -3.19 7.67 -9.20
C ALA A 129 -1.86 8.46 -9.30
N CYS A 130 -0.74 7.80 -9.49
CA CYS A 130 0.57 8.44 -9.53
C CYS A 130 0.82 9.10 -10.89
N ARG A 131 1.24 10.39 -10.93
CA ARG A 131 1.63 11.09 -12.16
C ARG A 131 2.88 10.47 -12.84
N PHE A 132 3.62 9.66 -12.12
CA PHE A 132 4.81 8.94 -12.61
C PHE A 132 4.46 7.56 -13.20
N THR A 133 3.17 7.26 -13.45
CA THR A 133 2.73 5.92 -13.91
C THR A 133 3.28 5.52 -15.27
N GLU A 134 3.52 6.47 -16.17
CA GLU A 134 4.11 6.18 -17.49
C GLU A 134 5.59 5.75 -17.42
N GLY A 135 6.25 5.95 -16.26
CA GLY A 135 7.62 5.55 -15.98
C GLY A 135 7.83 4.89 -14.60
N CYS A 136 6.74 4.67 -13.85
CA CYS A 136 6.85 4.20 -12.47
C CYS A 136 7.12 2.70 -12.40
N ALA A 137 8.33 2.33 -12.01
CA ALA A 137 8.73 0.94 -11.76
C ALA A 137 7.84 0.22 -10.71
N SER A 138 7.11 0.96 -9.88
CA SER A 138 6.23 0.40 -8.84
C SER A 138 4.83 0.05 -9.35
N CYS A 139 4.39 0.61 -10.47
CA CYS A 139 3.01 0.50 -10.96
C CYS A 139 2.84 -0.32 -12.25
N GLY A 140 3.93 -0.93 -12.75
CA GLY A 140 3.87 -1.81 -13.94
C GLY A 140 3.75 -1.06 -15.28
N GLY A 141 4.03 0.26 -15.32
CA GLY A 141 3.88 1.11 -16.50
C GLY A 141 5.01 1.06 -17.53
N THR A 142 5.98 0.15 -17.39
CA THR A 142 7.00 -0.11 -18.41
C THR A 142 7.14 -1.61 -18.65
N GLU A 143 7.60 -2.02 -19.83
CA GLU A 143 7.91 -3.42 -20.19
C GLU A 143 8.87 -4.12 -19.22
N LYS A 144 9.61 -3.39 -18.39
CA LYS A 144 10.36 -3.90 -17.24
C LYS A 144 9.45 -3.76 -16.00
N GLY A 145 8.71 -4.82 -15.68
CA GLY A 145 7.85 -4.91 -14.49
C GLY A 145 8.58 -4.50 -13.21
N SER A 146 7.84 -3.92 -12.26
CA SER A 146 8.42 -3.57 -10.96
C SER A 146 8.92 -4.83 -10.25
N LYS A 147 9.99 -4.71 -9.46
CA LYS A 147 10.52 -5.80 -8.62
C LYS A 147 9.40 -6.47 -7.78
N ARG A 148 8.42 -5.69 -7.34
CA ARG A 148 7.25 -6.20 -6.62
C ARG A 148 6.37 -7.07 -7.53
N ALA A 149 6.12 -6.66 -8.77
CA ALA A 149 5.34 -7.46 -9.72
C ALA A 149 6.05 -8.76 -10.08
N ASP A 150 7.39 -8.75 -10.18
CA ASP A 150 8.19 -9.96 -10.40
C ASP A 150 8.06 -10.93 -9.22
N VAL A 151 8.17 -10.42 -7.99
CA VAL A 151 8.00 -11.22 -6.77
C VAL A 151 6.59 -11.78 -6.67
N LYS A 152 5.56 -10.98 -6.97
CA LYS A 152 4.17 -11.44 -6.98
C LYS A 152 3.97 -12.61 -7.95
N ARG A 153 4.51 -12.49 -9.18
CA ARG A 153 4.47 -13.60 -10.17
C ARG A 153 5.22 -14.83 -9.68
N LEU A 154 6.39 -14.66 -9.07
CA LEU A 154 7.17 -15.76 -8.52
C LEU A 154 6.40 -16.50 -7.42
N ILE A 155 5.84 -15.78 -6.45
CA ILE A 155 5.05 -16.37 -5.37
C ILE A 155 3.85 -17.14 -5.95
N HIS A 156 3.13 -16.52 -6.88
CA HIS A 156 1.97 -17.17 -7.51
C HIS A 156 2.35 -18.47 -8.25
N LYS A 157 3.48 -18.47 -8.96
CA LYS A 157 3.99 -19.71 -9.62
C LYS A 157 4.31 -20.78 -8.58
N LEU A 158 4.98 -20.44 -7.50
CA LEU A 158 5.33 -21.38 -6.44
C LEU A 158 4.09 -21.92 -5.70
N GLU A 159 3.04 -21.11 -5.54
CA GLU A 159 1.76 -21.56 -4.95
C GLU A 159 1.03 -22.59 -5.83
N GLN A 160 1.20 -22.55 -7.16
CA GLN A 160 0.67 -23.56 -8.08
C GLN A 160 1.31 -24.94 -7.85
N GLU A 161 2.59 -24.98 -7.47
CA GLU A 161 3.33 -26.20 -7.19
C GLU A 161 3.11 -26.68 -5.74
N ASN A 162 3.00 -25.73 -4.80
CA ASN A 162 2.81 -26.01 -3.37
C ASN A 162 1.90 -24.95 -2.72
N PRO A 163 0.66 -25.27 -2.37
CA PRO A 163 -0.30 -24.32 -1.80
C PRO A 163 0.11 -23.76 -0.42
N TYR A 164 1.10 -24.36 0.24
CA TYR A 164 1.59 -23.89 1.53
C TYR A 164 2.68 -22.82 1.44
N VAL A 165 3.17 -22.50 0.24
CA VAL A 165 4.30 -21.55 0.04
C VAL A 165 4.04 -20.20 0.70
N ALA A 166 2.90 -19.56 0.43
CA ALA A 166 2.59 -18.26 1.02
C ALA A 166 2.59 -18.29 2.56
N LYS A 167 1.99 -19.33 3.14
CA LYS A 167 1.96 -19.53 4.59
C LYS A 167 3.35 -19.79 5.17
N ASN A 168 4.18 -20.55 4.46
CA ASN A 168 5.55 -20.85 4.88
C ASN A 168 6.42 -19.59 4.84
N ILE A 169 6.31 -18.76 3.77
CA ILE A 169 7.01 -17.47 3.70
C ILE A 169 6.60 -16.58 4.87
N PHE A 170 5.28 -16.48 5.14
CA PHE A 170 4.77 -15.66 6.22
C PHE A 170 5.33 -16.10 7.58
N ARG A 171 5.29 -17.39 7.88
CA ARG A 171 5.77 -17.96 9.15
C ARG A 171 7.29 -17.96 9.33
N SER A 172 8.04 -17.81 8.25
CA SER A 172 9.50 -17.81 8.32
C SER A 172 10.10 -16.61 9.10
N VAL A 173 9.27 -15.62 9.42
CA VAL A 173 9.66 -14.38 10.10
C VAL A 173 8.89 -14.13 11.42
N GLU A 174 8.10 -15.12 11.87
CA GLU A 174 7.43 -15.10 13.18
C GLU A 174 8.42 -15.42 14.35
#